data_1a23517a5eeb4a1a00498cde8421d034
#
_entry.id   1a23517a5eeb4a1a00498cde8421d034
#
_cell.length_a   1.000
_cell.length_b   1.000
_cell.length_c   1.000
_cell.angle_alpha   90.00
_cell.angle_beta   90.00
_cell.angle_gamma   90.00
#
_symmetry.space_group_name_H-M   'P 1'
#
loop_
_entity.id
_entity.type
_entity.pdbx_description
1 polymer ?
#
loop_
_entity_poly.entity_id
_entity_poly.type
_entity_poly.pdbx_seq_one_letter_code
_entity_poly.pdbx_strand_id
1 'polypeptide(L)'
;MTSASATSAGWHQDLGRGAAGTALAGLAAARLTGLPPRATASWVRGMTAGPVTANASASLFYGAPAVAFVLHTGAHPAYAPMLGALDEHVNDLTTLKLAAAYERIGRGELTRPGEYDLISGLTGLGLYHLVRHGPAGSGMTAAVLGYLVAL
;
A
#
# COMPACT_ATOMS: atom_id res chain seq x y z
N MET A 1 10.99 6.05 -36.51
CA MET A 1 11.65 6.05 -35.17
C MET A 1 10.55 6.17 -34.16
N THR A 2 10.10 5.03 -33.65
CA THR A 2 8.99 4.95 -32.69
C THR A 2 9.56 5.17 -31.28
N SER A 3 9.24 6.31 -30.67
CA SER A 3 9.58 6.62 -29.28
C SER A 3 8.85 5.63 -28.38
N ALA A 4 9.56 4.66 -27.82
CA ALA A 4 9.06 3.83 -26.76
C ALA A 4 8.83 4.74 -25.56
N SER A 5 7.56 5.03 -25.25
CA SER A 5 7.17 5.72 -24.01
C SER A 5 7.81 4.97 -22.84
N ALA A 6 8.74 5.62 -22.18
CA ALA A 6 9.25 5.15 -20.88
C ALA A 6 8.05 5.06 -19.94
N THR A 7 7.51 3.87 -19.77
CA THR A 7 6.53 3.59 -18.71
C THR A 7 7.22 4.00 -17.43
N SER A 8 6.71 5.01 -16.73
CA SER A 8 7.37 5.52 -15.52
C SER A 8 7.58 4.35 -14.56
N ALA A 9 8.76 4.27 -13.94
CA ALA A 9 9.16 3.14 -13.08
C ALA A 9 8.15 2.82 -11.96
N GLY A 10 7.23 3.75 -11.66
CA GLY A 10 6.17 3.58 -10.67
C GLY A 10 4.84 3.05 -11.19
N TRP A 11 4.61 2.99 -12.52
CA TRP A 11 3.30 2.58 -13.06
C TRP A 11 2.86 1.19 -12.59
N HIS A 12 3.79 0.26 -12.48
CA HIS A 12 3.48 -1.11 -12.09
C HIS A 12 2.91 -1.24 -10.67
N GLN A 13 3.21 -0.30 -9.77
CA GLN A 13 2.88 -0.33 -8.36
C GLN A 13 1.71 0.60 -7.97
N ASP A 14 1.03 1.20 -8.94
CA ASP A 14 -0.09 2.12 -8.74
C ASP A 14 -1.41 1.34 -8.74
N LEU A 15 -2.21 1.47 -7.65
CA LEU A 15 -3.53 0.84 -7.55
C LEU A 15 -4.57 1.52 -8.44
N GLY A 16 -4.42 2.81 -8.73
CA GLY A 16 -5.42 3.56 -9.48
C GLY A 16 -5.31 3.33 -10.99
N ARG A 17 -4.09 3.11 -11.52
CA ARG A 17 -3.81 3.11 -12.96
C ARG A 17 -2.82 2.06 -13.43
N GLY A 18 -2.23 1.29 -12.52
CA GLY A 18 -1.12 0.39 -12.82
C GLY A 18 -1.48 -1.10 -12.78
N ALA A 19 -0.42 -1.91 -12.90
CA ALA A 19 -0.52 -3.36 -12.82
C ALA A 19 -1.08 -3.83 -11.47
N ALA A 20 -0.77 -3.13 -10.38
CA ALA A 20 -1.28 -3.46 -9.06
C ALA A 20 -2.81 -3.34 -9.00
N GLY A 21 -3.40 -2.26 -9.56
CA GLY A 21 -4.85 -2.11 -9.63
C GLY A 21 -5.53 -3.17 -10.49
N THR A 22 -4.93 -3.49 -11.64
CA THR A 22 -5.45 -4.56 -12.51
C THR A 22 -5.38 -5.93 -11.83
N ALA A 23 -4.29 -6.22 -11.12
CA ALA A 23 -4.14 -7.44 -10.33
C ALA A 23 -5.20 -7.52 -9.22
N LEU A 24 -5.42 -6.42 -8.48
CA LEU A 24 -6.43 -6.36 -7.44
C LEU A 24 -7.83 -6.62 -7.97
N ALA A 25 -8.21 -5.97 -9.07
CA ALA A 25 -9.51 -6.18 -9.71
C ALA A 25 -9.70 -7.63 -10.16
N GLY A 26 -8.68 -8.24 -10.76
CA GLY A 26 -8.72 -9.64 -11.17
C GLY A 26 -8.83 -10.61 -10.00
N LEU A 27 -8.12 -10.36 -8.90
CA LEU A 27 -8.20 -11.18 -7.67
C LEU A 27 -9.57 -11.06 -7.00
N ALA A 28 -10.12 -9.84 -6.93
CA ALA A 28 -11.45 -9.61 -6.41
C ALA A 28 -12.54 -10.32 -7.24
N ALA A 29 -12.46 -10.20 -8.57
CA ALA A 29 -13.36 -10.90 -9.49
C ALA A 29 -13.28 -12.41 -9.34
N ALA A 30 -12.07 -12.99 -9.24
CA ALA A 30 -11.86 -14.41 -9.03
C ALA A 30 -12.51 -14.92 -7.73
N ARG A 31 -12.43 -14.13 -6.66
CA ARG A 31 -13.10 -14.46 -5.39
C ARG A 31 -14.63 -14.48 -5.51
N LEU A 32 -15.19 -13.50 -6.23
CA LEU A 32 -16.65 -13.39 -6.40
C LEU A 32 -17.22 -14.48 -7.32
N THR A 33 -16.45 -14.90 -8.33
CA THR A 33 -16.91 -15.88 -9.34
C THR A 33 -16.47 -17.31 -9.05
N GLY A 34 -15.55 -17.52 -8.11
CA GLY A 34 -14.94 -18.83 -7.86
C GLY A 34 -14.00 -19.31 -8.97
N LEU A 35 -13.71 -18.48 -9.97
CA LEU A 35 -12.82 -18.82 -11.07
C LEU A 35 -11.34 -18.67 -10.66
N PRO A 36 -10.45 -19.55 -11.16
CA PRO A 36 -9.04 -19.43 -10.85
C PRO A 36 -8.45 -18.15 -11.43
N PRO A 37 -7.59 -17.43 -10.69
CA PRO A 37 -7.05 -16.13 -11.10
C PRO A 37 -5.89 -16.24 -12.12
N ARG A 38 -6.01 -17.12 -13.13
CA ARG A 38 -4.92 -17.41 -14.08
C ARG A 38 -4.44 -16.18 -14.85
N ALA A 39 -5.37 -15.33 -15.26
CA ALA A 39 -5.04 -14.08 -15.96
C ALA A 39 -4.36 -13.05 -15.04
N THR A 40 -4.56 -13.15 -13.75
CA THR A 40 -4.05 -12.20 -12.75
C THR A 40 -2.58 -12.43 -12.44
N ALA A 41 -2.07 -13.65 -12.61
CA ALA A 41 -0.68 -14.00 -12.30
C ALA A 41 0.35 -13.16 -13.10
N SER A 42 0.04 -12.77 -14.33
CA SER A 42 0.90 -11.90 -15.14
C SER A 42 0.97 -10.49 -14.58
N TRP A 43 -0.14 -9.95 -14.09
CA TRP A 43 -0.18 -8.62 -13.46
C TRP A 43 0.53 -8.62 -12.12
N VAL A 44 0.35 -9.68 -11.30
CA VAL A 44 1.10 -9.86 -10.04
C VAL A 44 2.60 -9.90 -10.32
N ARG A 45 3.05 -10.68 -11.30
CA ARG A 45 4.46 -10.68 -11.72
C ARG A 45 4.92 -9.31 -12.23
N GLY A 46 4.07 -8.62 -12.99
CA GLY A 46 4.38 -7.28 -13.51
C GLY A 46 4.65 -6.27 -12.41
N MET A 47 3.80 -6.23 -11.37
CA MET A 47 3.98 -5.28 -10.26
C MET A 47 5.19 -5.58 -9.37
N THR A 48 5.70 -6.82 -9.39
CA THR A 48 6.84 -7.29 -8.57
C THR A 48 8.11 -7.54 -9.39
N ALA A 49 8.11 -7.22 -10.68
CA ALA A 49 9.24 -7.49 -11.59
C ALA A 49 10.45 -6.56 -11.36
N GLY A 50 10.28 -5.45 -10.67
CA GLY A 50 11.33 -4.47 -10.36
C GLY A 50 11.34 -4.09 -8.88
N PRO A 51 12.26 -3.19 -8.50
CA PRO A 51 12.34 -2.69 -7.13
C PRO A 51 11.00 -2.06 -6.71
N VAL A 52 10.53 -2.42 -5.52
CA VAL A 52 9.30 -1.85 -4.96
C VAL A 52 9.64 -0.54 -4.24
N THR A 53 8.90 0.52 -4.56
CA THR A 53 9.06 1.82 -3.90
C THR A 53 8.61 1.74 -2.45
N ALA A 54 9.52 2.00 -1.51
CA ALA A 54 9.27 1.95 -0.06
C ALA A 54 9.63 3.26 0.67
N ASN A 55 9.91 4.33 -0.08
CA ASN A 55 10.28 5.63 0.49
C ASN A 55 9.04 6.46 0.90
N ALA A 56 9.25 7.69 1.33
CA ALA A 56 8.20 8.60 1.81
C ALA A 56 7.06 8.87 0.80
N SER A 57 7.27 8.63 -0.50
CA SER A 57 6.22 8.76 -1.53
C SER A 57 5.27 7.56 -1.58
N ALA A 58 5.62 6.44 -0.95
CA ALA A 58 4.76 5.27 -0.90
C ALA A 58 3.52 5.53 -0.04
N SER A 59 2.42 4.87 -0.40
CA SER A 59 1.10 5.02 0.23
C SER A 59 0.23 3.79 -0.04
N LEU A 60 -0.97 3.74 0.52
CA LEU A 60 -1.90 2.64 0.21
C LEU A 60 -2.10 2.46 -1.30
N PHE A 61 -2.07 3.53 -2.07
CA PHE A 61 -2.29 3.49 -3.52
C PHE A 61 -1.01 3.35 -4.35
N TYR A 62 0.19 3.39 -3.74
CA TYR A 62 1.44 3.36 -4.48
C TYR A 62 2.58 2.72 -3.69
N GLY A 63 3.40 1.91 -4.37
CA GLY A 63 4.60 1.33 -3.79
C GLY A 63 4.33 0.14 -2.87
N ALA A 64 5.15 -0.02 -1.84
CA ALA A 64 5.13 -1.19 -0.96
C ALA A 64 3.77 -1.48 -0.32
N PRO A 65 3.01 -0.50 0.23
CA PRO A 65 1.69 -0.78 0.78
C PRO A 65 0.70 -1.26 -0.28
N ALA A 66 0.73 -0.67 -1.49
CA ALA A 66 -0.14 -1.06 -2.60
C ALA A 66 0.13 -2.50 -3.05
N VAL A 67 1.41 -2.84 -3.27
CA VAL A 67 1.84 -4.19 -3.66
C VAL A 67 1.47 -5.21 -2.58
N ALA A 68 1.74 -4.90 -1.33
CA ALA A 68 1.42 -5.79 -0.21
C ALA A 68 -0.09 -5.99 -0.05
N PHE A 69 -0.90 -4.95 -0.25
CA PHE A 69 -2.36 -5.05 -0.22
C PHE A 69 -2.90 -6.00 -1.30
N VAL A 70 -2.35 -5.93 -2.53
CA VAL A 70 -2.71 -6.84 -3.62
C VAL A 70 -2.32 -8.29 -3.29
N LEU A 71 -1.08 -8.52 -2.83
CA LEU A 71 -0.61 -9.86 -2.46
C LEU A 71 -1.42 -10.46 -1.31
N HIS A 72 -1.75 -9.65 -0.30
CA HIS A 72 -2.62 -10.07 0.79
C HIS A 72 -4.01 -10.48 0.30
N THR A 73 -4.61 -9.69 -0.60
CA THR A 73 -5.90 -10.00 -1.21
C THR A 73 -5.84 -11.30 -2.01
N GLY A 74 -4.72 -11.59 -2.66
CA GLY A 74 -4.50 -12.84 -3.39
C GLY A 74 -4.47 -14.08 -2.51
N ALA A 75 -4.14 -13.94 -1.23
CA ALA A 75 -4.13 -14.99 -0.20
C ALA A 75 -3.38 -16.27 -0.60
N HIS A 76 -2.34 -16.15 -1.45
CA HIS A 76 -1.57 -17.31 -1.90
C HIS A 76 -0.36 -17.55 -0.97
N PRO A 77 -0.12 -18.79 -0.50
CA PRO A 77 0.97 -19.09 0.44
C PRO A 77 2.36 -18.66 -0.05
N ALA A 78 2.62 -18.73 -1.35
CA ALA A 78 3.89 -18.30 -1.94
C ALA A 78 4.19 -16.81 -1.76
N TYR A 79 3.21 -15.99 -1.40
CA TYR A 79 3.40 -14.56 -1.16
C TYR A 79 3.90 -14.23 0.26
N ALA A 80 3.84 -15.21 1.18
CA ALA A 80 4.14 -14.97 2.59
C ALA A 80 5.54 -14.36 2.85
N PRO A 81 6.64 -14.83 2.23
CA PRO A 81 7.96 -14.21 2.44
C PRO A 81 8.03 -12.76 1.97
N MET A 82 7.45 -12.47 0.80
CA MET A 82 7.42 -11.11 0.24
C MET A 82 6.53 -10.19 1.09
N LEU A 83 5.37 -10.69 1.54
CA LEU A 83 4.49 -9.95 2.43
C LEU A 83 5.20 -9.57 3.74
N GLY A 84 5.96 -10.49 4.35
CA GLY A 84 6.74 -10.19 5.55
C GLY A 84 7.72 -9.05 5.35
N ALA A 85 8.50 -9.09 4.26
CA ALA A 85 9.44 -8.01 3.94
C ALA A 85 8.74 -6.68 3.64
N LEU A 86 7.60 -6.71 2.95
CA LEU A 86 6.82 -5.49 2.67
C LEU A 86 6.17 -4.93 3.94
N ASP A 87 5.70 -5.79 4.86
CA ASP A 87 5.15 -5.37 6.15
C ASP A 87 6.17 -4.55 6.97
N GLU A 88 7.45 -4.99 6.98
CA GLU A 88 8.54 -4.23 7.64
C GLU A 88 8.68 -2.83 7.05
N HIS A 89 8.74 -2.70 5.73
CA HIS A 89 8.83 -1.41 5.06
C HIS A 89 7.60 -0.52 5.31
N VAL A 90 6.40 -1.10 5.35
CA VAL A 90 5.18 -0.34 5.64
C VAL A 90 5.13 0.11 7.09
N ASN A 91 5.62 -0.69 8.03
CA ASN A 91 5.76 -0.30 9.43
C ASN A 91 6.71 0.89 9.59
N ASP A 92 7.88 0.83 8.95
CA ASP A 92 8.88 1.92 8.99
C ASP A 92 8.32 3.20 8.37
N LEU A 93 7.67 3.09 7.22
CA LEU A 93 7.01 4.21 6.55
C LEU A 93 5.93 4.85 7.43
N THR A 94 5.09 4.03 8.07
CA THR A 94 4.02 4.51 8.95
C THR A 94 4.60 5.23 10.15
N THR A 95 5.63 4.67 10.77
CA THR A 95 6.35 5.27 11.90
C THR A 95 6.95 6.62 11.51
N LEU A 96 7.62 6.70 10.36
CA LEU A 96 8.20 7.93 9.85
C LEU A 96 7.15 9.02 9.63
N LYS A 97 6.02 8.67 8.98
CA LYS A 97 4.94 9.62 8.73
C LYS A 97 4.25 10.08 10.01
N LEU A 98 4.05 9.18 10.98
CA LEU A 98 3.50 9.53 12.30
C LEU A 98 4.43 10.50 13.06
N ALA A 99 5.74 10.23 13.07
CA ALA A 99 6.70 11.12 13.72
C ALA A 99 6.65 12.53 13.14
N ALA A 100 6.68 12.66 11.81
CA ALA A 100 6.57 13.94 11.12
C ALA A 100 5.25 14.67 11.42
N ALA A 101 4.13 13.93 11.48
CA ALA A 101 2.82 14.49 11.79
C ALA A 101 2.75 15.02 13.23
N TYR A 102 3.27 14.27 14.22
CA TYR A 102 3.32 14.73 15.61
C TYR A 102 4.28 15.90 15.83
N GLU A 103 5.41 15.95 15.11
CA GLU A 103 6.29 17.13 15.12
C GLU A 103 5.56 18.38 14.60
N ARG A 104 4.80 18.24 13.51
CA ARG A 104 3.97 19.33 12.97
C ARG A 104 2.92 19.79 14.00
N ILE A 105 2.21 18.84 14.63
CA ILE A 105 1.23 19.14 15.68
C ILE A 105 1.91 19.90 16.82
N GLY A 106 3.09 19.45 17.27
CA GLY A 106 3.87 20.09 18.33
C GLY A 106 4.30 21.52 18.01
N ARG A 107 4.43 21.86 16.71
CA ARG A 107 4.70 23.23 16.25
C ARG A 107 3.43 24.08 16.06
N GLY A 108 2.24 23.51 16.26
CA GLY A 108 0.97 24.22 16.03
C GLY A 108 0.68 24.50 14.56
N GLU A 109 1.31 23.77 13.63
CA GLU A 109 1.12 23.96 12.19
C GLU A 109 -0.12 23.20 11.69
N LEU A 110 -0.85 23.81 10.75
CA LEU A 110 -2.02 23.17 10.13
C LEU A 110 -1.60 21.97 9.29
N THR A 111 -2.43 20.92 9.33
CA THR A 111 -2.23 19.72 8.52
C THR A 111 -2.58 19.97 7.05
N ARG A 112 -2.00 19.16 6.16
CA ARG A 112 -2.33 19.13 4.73
C ARG A 112 -3.14 17.87 4.42
N PRO A 113 -4.09 17.91 3.46
CA PRO A 113 -4.90 16.73 3.10
C PRO A 113 -4.08 15.46 2.84
N GLY A 114 -2.96 15.56 2.12
CA GLY A 114 -2.08 14.43 1.82
C GLY A 114 -1.40 13.79 3.03
N GLU A 115 -1.45 14.41 4.21
CA GLU A 115 -0.93 13.82 5.45
C GLU A 115 -1.90 12.78 6.04
N TYR A 116 -3.21 13.06 5.98
CA TYR A 116 -4.23 12.23 6.64
C TYR A 116 -5.18 11.51 5.68
N ASP A 117 -5.18 11.80 4.38
CA ASP A 117 -6.13 11.21 3.44
C ASP A 117 -5.96 9.69 3.27
N LEU A 118 -6.93 9.07 2.60
CA LEU A 118 -6.93 7.63 2.34
C LEU A 118 -5.90 7.23 1.27
N ILE A 119 -5.63 8.10 0.31
CA ILE A 119 -4.82 7.76 -0.87
C ILE A 119 -3.33 7.86 -0.56
N SER A 120 -2.90 9.00 -0.03
CA SER A 120 -1.49 9.35 0.17
C SER A 120 -1.08 9.35 1.65
N GLY A 121 -2.07 9.48 2.54
CA GLY A 121 -1.88 9.80 3.94
C GLY A 121 -1.95 8.61 4.90
N LEU A 122 -1.93 8.98 6.17
CA LEU A 122 -1.91 8.03 7.29
C LEU A 122 -3.18 7.20 7.42
N THR A 123 -4.34 7.71 7.00
CA THR A 123 -5.58 6.91 7.00
C THR A 123 -5.45 5.67 6.10
N GLY A 124 -4.83 5.81 4.93
CA GLY A 124 -4.58 4.69 4.03
C GLY A 124 -3.63 3.64 4.65
N LEU A 125 -2.57 4.09 5.32
CA LEU A 125 -1.66 3.18 6.01
C LEU A 125 -2.34 2.51 7.21
N GLY A 126 -3.17 3.23 7.96
CA GLY A 126 -3.99 2.66 9.04
C GLY A 126 -4.94 1.57 8.53
N LEU A 127 -5.58 1.81 7.39
CA LEU A 127 -6.42 0.79 6.74
C LEU A 127 -5.58 -0.43 6.31
N TYR A 128 -4.38 -0.23 5.75
CA TYR A 128 -3.47 -1.33 5.44
C TYR A 128 -3.22 -2.21 6.67
N HIS A 129 -2.79 -1.61 7.78
CA HIS A 129 -2.49 -2.34 9.01
C HIS A 129 -3.72 -3.08 9.56
N LEU A 130 -4.89 -2.43 9.52
CA LEU A 130 -6.15 -3.03 9.97
C LEU A 130 -6.51 -4.28 9.15
N VAL A 131 -6.43 -4.18 7.82
CA VAL A 131 -6.77 -5.28 6.91
C VAL A 131 -5.74 -6.42 7.01
N ARG A 132 -4.46 -6.07 7.13
CA ARG A 132 -3.36 -7.02 7.12
C ARG A 132 -3.23 -7.80 8.42
N HIS A 133 -3.42 -7.15 9.56
CA HIS A 133 -3.13 -7.69 10.88
C HIS A 133 -4.35 -7.77 11.81
N GLY A 134 -5.49 -7.24 11.38
CA GLY A 134 -6.68 -7.13 12.23
C GLY A 134 -6.60 -6.02 13.29
N PRO A 135 -7.70 -5.79 14.03
CA PRO A 135 -7.78 -4.66 14.98
C PRO A 135 -6.83 -4.80 16.18
N ALA A 136 -6.43 -6.02 16.53
CA ALA A 136 -5.53 -6.28 17.66
C ALA A 136 -4.09 -6.64 17.22
N GLY A 137 -3.84 -6.75 15.90
CA GLY A 137 -2.63 -7.40 15.39
C GLY A 137 -1.40 -6.51 15.32
N SER A 138 -1.55 -5.20 15.19
CA SER A 138 -0.42 -4.28 15.23
C SER A 138 -0.78 -3.00 15.98
N GLY A 139 0.12 -2.53 16.81
CA GLY A 139 0.00 -1.23 17.46
C GLY A 139 -0.12 -0.04 16.48
N MET A 140 0.22 -0.27 15.19
CA MET A 140 0.18 0.75 14.14
C MET A 140 -1.24 1.24 13.83
N THR A 141 -2.24 0.36 13.82
CA THR A 141 -3.64 0.79 13.66
C THR A 141 -4.04 1.73 14.78
N ALA A 142 -3.73 1.39 16.03
CA ALA A 142 -4.02 2.24 17.18
C ALA A 142 -3.24 3.56 17.15
N ALA A 143 -1.97 3.52 16.72
CA ALA A 143 -1.15 4.72 16.60
C ALA A 143 -1.71 5.69 15.54
N VAL A 144 -2.15 5.19 14.39
CA VAL A 144 -2.80 6.01 13.35
C VAL A 144 -4.13 6.59 13.85
N LEU A 145 -4.95 5.78 14.54
CA LEU A 145 -6.19 6.28 15.12
C LEU A 145 -5.93 7.38 16.18
N GLY A 146 -4.92 7.19 17.03
CA GLY A 146 -4.49 8.21 17.99
C GLY A 146 -4.09 9.52 17.32
N TYR A 147 -3.35 9.44 16.21
CA TYR A 147 -3.01 10.61 15.41
C TYR A 147 -4.26 11.29 14.83
N LEU A 148 -5.21 10.53 14.25
CA LEU A 148 -6.44 11.09 13.67
C LEU A 148 -7.33 11.78 14.71
N VAL A 149 -7.26 11.35 15.96
CA VAL A 149 -7.96 12.03 17.08
C VAL A 149 -7.22 13.30 17.53
N ALA A 150 -5.90 13.37 17.33
CA ALA A 150 -5.06 14.51 17.70
C ALA A 150 -5.01 15.63 16.63
N LEU A 151 -5.60 15.39 15.43
CA LEU A 151 -5.71 16.38 14.36
C LEU A 151 -6.59 17.55 14.76
#